data_624bfda6cc8116e7c50b2d2c906ea13a
#
_entry.id   624bfda6cc8116e7c50b2d2c906ea13a
#
_cell.length_a   1.000
_cell.length_b   1.000
_cell.length_c   1.000
_cell.angle_alpha   90.00
_cell.angle_beta   90.00
_cell.angle_gamma   90.00
#
_symmetry.space_group_name_H-M   'P 1'
#
loop_
_entity.id
_entity.type
_entity.pdbx_description
1 polymer ?
#
loop_
_entity_poly.entity_id
_entity_poly.type
_entity_poly.pdbx_seq_one_letter_code
_entity_poly.pdbx_strand_id
1 'polypeptide(L)'
;MAPFVVKRWYGWQPLVADGAAFTAASAFRSPGILFVGYAVGAPTIHLLHGQPVRAVKSLGIRLAIPAAAALVGCAASDAMLRDKLAHPCVEGASFGLLAGLATAIAIDASTLSFDPSRAKDVAVNKRTTTALLPGVAFVSGGARVEVRGTF
;
A
#
# COMPACT_ATOMS: atom_id res chain seq x y z
N MET A 1 -8.85 -33.27 5.76
CA MET A 1 -7.93 -32.20 6.19
C MET A 1 -8.05 -31.05 5.21
N ALA A 2 -8.44 -29.86 5.68
CA ALA A 2 -8.51 -28.67 4.83
C ALA A 2 -7.08 -28.21 4.49
N PRO A 3 -6.78 -27.85 3.23
CA PRO A 3 -5.46 -27.37 2.85
C PRO A 3 -5.16 -26.05 3.58
N PHE A 4 -4.00 -25.97 4.23
CA PHE A 4 -3.54 -24.72 4.83
C PHE A 4 -3.25 -23.70 3.73
N VAL A 5 -4.09 -22.64 3.66
CA VAL A 5 -3.84 -21.52 2.76
C VAL A 5 -2.84 -20.57 3.41
N VAL A 6 -1.60 -20.60 2.97
CA VAL A 6 -0.58 -19.64 3.43
C VAL A 6 -0.82 -18.33 2.69
N LYS A 7 -1.29 -17.31 3.40
CA LYS A 7 -1.44 -15.96 2.84
C LYS A 7 -0.07 -15.28 2.84
N ARG A 8 0.43 -14.91 1.66
CA ARG A 8 1.68 -14.15 1.54
C ARG A 8 1.36 -12.65 1.54
N TRP A 9 1.93 -11.92 2.50
CA TRP A 9 1.80 -10.47 2.58
C TRP A 9 2.80 -9.77 1.65
N TYR A 10 2.33 -8.84 0.84
CA TYR A 10 3.16 -8.00 -0.03
C TYR A 10 2.94 -6.49 0.21
N GLY A 11 2.33 -6.13 1.34
CA GLY A 11 1.97 -4.74 1.67
C GLY A 11 3.15 -3.75 1.74
N TRP A 12 4.38 -4.25 1.82
CA TRP A 12 5.57 -3.40 1.73
C TRP A 12 5.73 -2.75 0.33
N GLN A 13 5.23 -3.39 -0.75
CA GLN A 13 5.34 -2.86 -2.12
C GLN A 13 4.48 -1.60 -2.34
N PRO A 14 3.19 -1.58 -1.97
CA PRO A 14 2.42 -0.35 -1.93
C PRO A 14 3.05 0.75 -1.09
N LEU A 15 3.60 0.42 0.09
CA LEU A 15 4.28 1.39 0.95
C LEU A 15 5.52 2.02 0.29
N VAL A 16 6.30 1.21 -0.41
CA VAL A 16 7.46 1.72 -1.19
C VAL A 16 7.00 2.61 -2.34
N ALA A 17 5.92 2.25 -3.04
CA ALA A 17 5.37 3.08 -4.12
C ALA A 17 4.87 4.43 -3.59
N ASP A 18 4.18 4.43 -2.44
CA ASP A 18 3.74 5.67 -1.79
C ASP A 18 4.93 6.52 -1.34
N GLY A 19 5.95 5.92 -0.71
CA GLY A 19 7.17 6.59 -0.32
C GLY A 19 7.92 7.21 -1.51
N ALA A 20 7.98 6.51 -2.64
CA ALA A 20 8.56 7.01 -3.88
C ALA A 20 7.77 8.20 -4.44
N ALA A 21 6.43 8.14 -4.41
CA ALA A 21 5.56 9.24 -4.83
C ALA A 21 5.78 10.49 -3.97
N PHE A 22 5.83 10.36 -2.64
CA PHE A 22 6.13 11.46 -1.72
C PHE A 22 7.51 12.05 -1.97
N THR A 23 8.52 11.21 -2.14
CA THR A 23 9.90 11.65 -2.41
C THR A 23 10.00 12.39 -3.74
N ALA A 24 9.43 11.84 -4.80
CA ALA A 24 9.40 12.47 -6.11
C ALA A 24 8.64 13.80 -6.09
N ALA A 25 7.47 13.86 -5.45
CA ALA A 25 6.70 15.08 -5.32
C ALA A 25 7.49 16.18 -4.59
N SER A 26 8.22 15.84 -3.54
CA SER A 26 9.06 16.75 -2.78
C SER A 26 10.24 17.24 -3.62
N ALA A 27 10.94 16.34 -4.33
CA ALA A 27 12.07 16.67 -5.17
C ALA A 27 11.69 17.60 -6.33
N PHE A 28 10.57 17.34 -6.98
CA PHE A 28 10.08 18.12 -8.12
C PHE A 28 9.14 19.26 -7.72
N ARG A 29 8.86 19.43 -6.41
CA ARG A 29 7.91 20.42 -5.87
C ARG A 29 6.56 20.41 -6.60
N SER A 30 6.08 19.23 -6.96
CA SER A 30 4.86 19.05 -7.75
C SER A 30 3.83 18.22 -6.99
N PRO A 31 2.76 18.86 -6.49
CA PRO A 31 1.66 18.15 -5.83
C PRO A 31 0.93 17.18 -6.77
N GLY A 32 0.96 17.44 -8.08
CA GLY A 32 0.38 16.53 -9.06
C GLY A 32 1.08 15.17 -9.11
N ILE A 33 2.41 15.15 -8.96
CA ILE A 33 3.18 13.90 -8.88
C ILE A 33 2.75 13.09 -7.64
N LEU A 34 2.57 13.76 -6.50
CA LEU A 34 2.08 13.12 -5.28
C LEU A 34 0.71 12.51 -5.51
N PHE A 35 -0.23 13.30 -6.03
CA PHE A 35 -1.61 12.83 -6.22
C PHE A 35 -1.70 11.64 -7.17
N VAL A 36 -1.05 11.73 -8.34
CA VAL A 36 -1.03 10.64 -9.32
C VAL A 36 -0.32 9.41 -8.76
N GLY A 37 0.87 9.57 -8.18
CA GLY A 37 1.65 8.47 -7.61
C GLY A 37 0.90 7.76 -6.49
N TYR A 38 0.29 8.51 -5.58
CA TYR A 38 -0.54 7.99 -4.50
C TYR A 38 -1.79 7.27 -5.01
N ALA A 39 -2.52 7.85 -5.96
CA ALA A 39 -3.76 7.28 -6.46
C ALA A 39 -3.53 6.01 -7.30
N VAL A 40 -2.45 5.97 -8.09
CA VAL A 40 -2.23 4.90 -9.07
C VAL A 40 -1.21 3.86 -8.58
N GLY A 41 -0.27 4.23 -7.71
CA GLY A 41 0.85 3.37 -7.30
C GLY A 41 0.40 2.02 -6.73
N ALA A 42 -0.37 2.02 -5.64
CA ALA A 42 -0.83 0.77 -5.03
C ALA A 42 -1.83 -0.01 -5.87
N PRO A 43 -2.84 0.60 -6.53
CA PRO A 43 -3.68 -0.14 -7.48
C PRO A 43 -2.89 -0.87 -8.56
N THR A 44 -1.84 -0.25 -9.10
CA THR A 44 -0.97 -0.90 -10.09
C THR A 44 -0.28 -2.14 -9.51
N ILE A 45 0.20 -2.08 -8.27
CA ILE A 45 0.80 -3.23 -7.60
C ILE A 45 -0.21 -4.37 -7.44
N HIS A 46 -1.45 -4.08 -7.05
CA HIS A 46 -2.50 -5.10 -7.00
C HIS A 46 -2.79 -5.73 -8.37
N LEU A 47 -2.75 -4.93 -9.45
CA LEU A 47 -2.88 -5.45 -10.81
C LEU A 47 -1.73 -6.38 -11.19
N LEU A 48 -0.49 -6.02 -10.86
CA LEU A 48 0.70 -6.86 -11.09
C LEU A 48 0.63 -8.19 -10.34
N HIS A 49 -0.06 -8.23 -9.20
CA HIS A 49 -0.37 -9.46 -8.47
C HIS A 49 -1.61 -10.22 -9.01
N GLY A 50 -2.17 -9.80 -10.16
CA GLY A 50 -3.34 -10.45 -10.76
C GLY A 50 -4.64 -10.26 -9.96
N GLN A 51 -4.76 -9.18 -9.19
CA GLN A 51 -5.88 -8.93 -8.30
C GLN A 51 -6.68 -7.66 -8.69
N PRO A 52 -7.36 -7.63 -9.84
CA PRO A 52 -8.03 -6.43 -10.35
C PRO A 52 -9.12 -5.90 -9.41
N VAL A 53 -9.85 -6.77 -8.74
CA VAL A 53 -10.88 -6.35 -7.77
C VAL A 53 -10.26 -5.59 -6.59
N ARG A 54 -9.07 -6.00 -6.13
CA ARG A 54 -8.37 -5.29 -5.06
C ARG A 54 -7.78 -3.97 -5.55
N ALA A 55 -7.32 -3.92 -6.79
CA ALA A 55 -6.87 -2.67 -7.39
C ALA A 55 -7.98 -1.61 -7.41
N VAL A 56 -9.20 -2.00 -7.81
CA VAL A 56 -10.36 -1.10 -7.79
C VAL A 56 -10.73 -0.69 -6.36
N LYS A 57 -10.72 -1.63 -5.40
CA LYS A 57 -10.97 -1.33 -3.99
C LYS A 57 -9.91 -0.38 -3.42
N SER A 58 -8.64 -0.62 -3.70
CA SER A 58 -7.53 0.24 -3.29
C SER A 58 -7.71 1.66 -3.82
N LEU A 59 -8.00 1.82 -5.11
CA LEU A 59 -8.29 3.12 -5.71
C LEU A 59 -9.47 3.82 -5.02
N GLY A 60 -10.57 3.09 -4.77
CA GLY A 60 -11.75 3.63 -4.10
C GLY A 60 -11.45 4.11 -2.68
N ILE A 61 -10.74 3.31 -1.89
CA ILE A 61 -10.31 3.66 -0.52
C ILE A 61 -9.39 4.89 -0.53
N ARG A 62 -8.43 4.95 -1.45
CA ARG A 62 -7.47 6.04 -1.59
C ARG A 62 -8.08 7.37 -2.02
N LEU A 63 -9.21 7.35 -2.68
CA LEU A 63 -9.93 8.56 -3.04
C LEU A 63 -10.99 8.93 -2.00
N ALA A 64 -11.79 7.97 -1.55
CA ALA A 64 -12.93 8.23 -0.68
C ALA A 64 -12.53 8.61 0.76
N ILE A 65 -11.56 7.90 1.36
CA ILE A 65 -11.19 8.15 2.76
C ILE A 65 -10.57 9.53 2.95
N PRO A 66 -9.58 9.98 2.15
CA PRO A 66 -9.02 11.32 2.32
C PRO A 66 -10.05 12.41 2.04
N ALA A 67 -10.91 12.24 1.05
CA ALA A 67 -11.95 13.21 0.74
C ALA A 67 -12.97 13.34 1.90
N ALA A 68 -13.45 12.21 2.42
CA ALA A 68 -14.35 12.21 3.57
C ALA A 68 -13.69 12.80 4.82
N ALA A 69 -12.44 12.45 5.11
CA ALA A 69 -11.70 12.99 6.25
C ALA A 69 -11.45 14.50 6.12
N ALA A 70 -11.17 15.00 4.92
CA ALA A 70 -11.06 16.44 4.66
C ALA A 70 -12.37 17.19 4.93
N LEU A 71 -13.50 16.64 4.49
CA LEU A 71 -14.82 17.23 4.75
C LEU A 71 -15.16 17.24 6.24
N VAL A 72 -14.89 16.14 6.94
CA VAL A 72 -15.09 16.06 8.40
C VAL A 72 -14.18 17.05 9.13
N GLY A 73 -12.92 17.12 8.73
CA GLY A 73 -11.96 18.08 9.31
C GLY A 73 -12.38 19.54 9.12
N CYS A 74 -12.85 19.90 7.92
CA CYS A 74 -13.42 21.22 7.64
C CYS A 74 -14.61 21.52 8.56
N ALA A 75 -15.61 20.64 8.61
CA ALA A 75 -16.80 20.85 9.42
C ALA A 75 -16.50 20.94 10.91
N ALA A 76 -15.63 20.07 11.42
CA ALA A 76 -15.23 20.08 12.83
C ALA A 76 -14.47 21.34 13.20
N SER A 77 -13.52 21.79 12.37
CA SER A 77 -12.76 23.02 12.63
C SER A 77 -13.63 24.28 12.51
N ASP A 78 -14.54 24.33 11.57
CA ASP A 78 -15.48 25.46 11.45
C ASP A 78 -16.37 25.55 12.70
N ALA A 79 -16.85 24.41 13.21
CA ALA A 79 -17.69 24.37 14.41
C ALA A 79 -16.95 24.75 15.71
N MET A 80 -15.64 24.38 15.82
CA MET A 80 -14.91 24.52 17.10
C MET A 80 -13.97 25.73 17.16
N LEU A 81 -13.47 26.19 16.02
CA LEU A 81 -12.35 27.13 15.93
C LEU A 81 -12.66 28.38 15.10
N ARG A 82 -13.93 28.62 14.78
CA ARG A 82 -14.37 29.75 13.93
C ARG A 82 -13.84 31.10 14.42
N ASP A 83 -13.82 31.30 15.74
CA ASP A 83 -13.38 32.57 16.33
C ASP A 83 -11.87 32.66 16.58
N LYS A 84 -11.15 31.57 16.34
CA LYS A 84 -9.71 31.45 16.65
C LYS A 84 -8.82 31.38 15.42
N LEU A 85 -9.33 30.98 14.28
CA LEU A 85 -8.58 30.77 13.06
C LEU A 85 -9.13 31.64 11.92
N ALA A 86 -8.25 32.15 11.07
CA ALA A 86 -8.66 32.93 9.91
C ALA A 86 -9.40 32.09 8.85
N HIS A 87 -9.00 30.84 8.70
CA HIS A 87 -9.56 29.91 7.72
C HIS A 87 -9.77 28.52 8.33
N PRO A 88 -10.67 28.36 9.32
CA PRO A 88 -10.79 27.11 10.10
C PRO A 88 -11.11 25.90 9.23
N CYS A 89 -12.00 26.04 8.24
CA CYS A 89 -12.34 24.96 7.33
C CYS A 89 -11.13 24.49 6.49
N VAL A 90 -10.31 25.40 5.95
CA VAL A 90 -9.15 25.03 5.14
C VAL A 90 -8.09 24.31 5.98
N GLU A 91 -7.84 24.81 7.18
CA GLU A 91 -6.88 24.19 8.10
C GLU A 91 -7.37 22.80 8.54
N GLY A 92 -8.64 22.69 8.94
CA GLY A 92 -9.23 21.42 9.31
C GLY A 92 -9.30 20.42 8.17
N ALA A 93 -9.63 20.86 6.96
CA ALA A 93 -9.61 20.02 5.77
C ALA A 93 -8.20 19.49 5.47
N SER A 94 -7.17 20.32 5.65
CA SER A 94 -5.77 19.92 5.43
C SER A 94 -5.34 18.82 6.41
N PHE A 95 -5.64 18.98 7.70
CA PHE A 95 -5.38 17.95 8.70
C PHE A 95 -6.20 16.68 8.44
N GLY A 96 -7.48 16.82 8.12
CA GLY A 96 -8.33 15.70 7.74
C GLY A 96 -7.81 14.94 6.53
N LEU A 97 -7.39 15.66 5.50
CA LEU A 97 -6.79 15.07 4.29
C LEU A 97 -5.54 14.23 4.64
N LEU A 98 -4.61 14.79 5.41
CA LEU A 98 -3.39 14.07 5.81
C LEU A 98 -3.70 12.82 6.64
N ALA A 99 -4.61 12.92 7.61
CA ALA A 99 -5.06 11.78 8.41
C ALA A 99 -5.75 10.73 7.54
N GLY A 100 -6.57 11.16 6.58
CA GLY A 100 -7.24 10.28 5.62
C GLY A 100 -6.26 9.56 4.70
N LEU A 101 -5.23 10.24 4.20
CA LEU A 101 -4.16 9.64 3.40
C LEU A 101 -3.44 8.53 4.18
N ALA A 102 -3.01 8.83 5.41
CA ALA A 102 -2.34 7.86 6.28
C ALA A 102 -3.24 6.64 6.56
N THR A 103 -4.52 6.88 6.86
CA THR A 103 -5.51 5.82 7.11
C THR A 103 -5.72 4.94 5.89
N ALA A 104 -5.87 5.53 4.70
CA ALA A 104 -6.06 4.78 3.47
C ALA A 104 -4.84 3.90 3.13
N ILE A 105 -3.62 4.42 3.29
CA ILE A 105 -2.37 3.66 3.13
C ILE A 105 -2.33 2.49 4.11
N ALA A 106 -2.65 2.72 5.39
CA ALA A 106 -2.64 1.68 6.41
C ALA A 106 -3.65 0.56 6.12
N ILE A 107 -4.87 0.91 5.71
CA ILE A 107 -5.90 -0.07 5.32
C ILE A 107 -5.44 -0.88 4.10
N ASP A 108 -4.95 -0.22 3.07
CA ASP A 108 -4.50 -0.87 1.84
C ASP A 108 -3.36 -1.87 2.12
N ALA A 109 -2.34 -1.44 2.83
CA ALA A 109 -1.19 -2.29 3.18
C ALA A 109 -1.57 -3.45 4.12
N SER A 110 -2.49 -3.24 5.06
CA SER A 110 -2.84 -4.24 6.07
C SER A 110 -3.95 -5.21 5.64
N THR A 111 -4.87 -4.79 4.78
CA THR A 111 -6.05 -5.61 4.45
C THR A 111 -6.09 -6.11 3.01
N LEU A 112 -5.67 -5.28 2.05
CA LEU A 112 -5.74 -5.63 0.63
C LEU A 112 -4.48 -6.32 0.10
N SER A 113 -3.35 -6.15 0.77
CA SER A 113 -2.04 -6.61 0.32
C SER A 113 -1.68 -8.05 0.73
N PHE A 114 -2.67 -8.94 0.76
CA PHE A 114 -2.45 -10.36 0.96
C PHE A 114 -2.70 -11.13 -0.33
N ASP A 115 -1.71 -11.88 -0.80
CA ASP A 115 -1.92 -12.82 -1.89
C ASP A 115 -2.61 -14.08 -1.30
N PRO A 116 -3.81 -14.45 -1.79
CA PRO A 116 -4.36 -15.77 -1.52
C PRO A 116 -3.50 -16.76 -2.31
N SER A 117 -2.32 -17.07 -1.75
CA SER A 117 -1.34 -17.90 -2.42
C SER A 117 -2.01 -19.14 -3.01
N ARG A 118 -1.72 -19.38 -4.23
CA ARG A 118 -1.84 -20.55 -5.05
C ARG A 118 -1.60 -21.86 -4.25
N ALA A 119 -2.48 -22.18 -3.34
CA ALA A 119 -2.55 -23.54 -2.80
C ALA A 119 -2.76 -24.58 -3.91
N LYS A 120 -3.16 -24.12 -5.10
CA LYS A 120 -3.30 -24.97 -6.30
C LYS A 120 -1.97 -25.35 -6.95
N ASP A 121 -0.94 -24.51 -6.88
CA ASP A 121 0.32 -24.78 -7.61
C ASP A 121 1.26 -25.73 -6.85
N VAL A 122 1.11 -25.86 -5.54
CA VAL A 122 1.91 -26.82 -4.75
C VAL A 122 1.41 -28.27 -4.96
N ALA A 123 0.16 -28.45 -5.34
CA ALA A 123 -0.40 -29.80 -5.58
C ALA A 123 -0.18 -30.33 -7.01
N VAL A 124 0.10 -29.46 -7.98
CA VAL A 124 0.21 -29.85 -9.40
C VAL A 124 1.64 -29.98 -9.88
N ASN A 125 2.61 -29.34 -9.25
CA ASN A 125 4.00 -29.36 -9.72
C ASN A 125 4.92 -30.30 -8.93
N LYS A 126 4.49 -31.57 -8.76
CA LYS A 126 5.40 -32.68 -8.42
C LYS A 126 6.20 -33.17 -9.65
N ARG A 127 6.22 -32.38 -10.73
CA ARG A 127 7.09 -32.64 -11.88
C ARG A 127 8.24 -31.64 -11.84
N THR A 128 9.36 -32.12 -11.26
CA THR A 128 10.75 -31.79 -11.61
C THR A 128 10.93 -30.50 -12.44
N THR A 129 10.93 -29.38 -11.77
CA THR A 129 11.54 -28.19 -12.35
C THR A 129 12.64 -27.79 -11.39
N THR A 130 13.88 -27.96 -11.80
CA THR A 130 15.08 -27.47 -11.09
C THR A 130 14.97 -25.95 -11.00
N ALA A 131 14.43 -25.43 -9.94
CA ALA A 131 14.34 -24.00 -9.69
C ALA A 131 15.53 -23.61 -8.82
N LEU A 132 16.48 -22.88 -9.40
CA LEU A 132 17.52 -22.19 -8.66
C LEU A 132 16.90 -20.89 -8.11
N LEU A 133 16.71 -20.83 -6.80
CA LEU A 133 16.20 -19.63 -6.13
C LEU A 133 17.37 -18.94 -5.42
N PRO A 134 17.71 -17.70 -5.80
CA PRO A 134 18.65 -16.90 -5.00
C PRO A 134 17.97 -16.50 -3.69
N GLY A 135 18.61 -16.78 -2.57
CA GLY A 135 18.19 -16.37 -1.24
C GLY A 135 19.27 -15.50 -0.59
N VAL A 136 18.86 -14.50 0.17
CA VAL A 136 19.75 -13.72 1.02
C VAL A 136 19.42 -14.06 2.47
N ALA A 137 20.40 -14.60 3.20
CA ALA A 137 20.27 -14.85 4.63
C ALA A 137 21.13 -13.84 5.39
N PHE A 138 20.56 -13.18 6.38
CA PHE A 138 21.31 -12.32 7.30
C PHE A 138 21.77 -13.16 8.49
N VAL A 139 23.08 -13.21 8.69
CA VAL A 139 23.72 -13.86 9.85
C VAL A 139 24.47 -12.81 10.67
N SER A 140 24.67 -13.08 11.96
CA SER A 140 25.45 -12.20 12.83
C SER A 140 26.86 -12.05 12.29
N GLY A 141 27.13 -10.93 11.60
CA GLY A 141 28.44 -10.63 10.98
C GLY A 141 28.37 -10.36 9.48
N GLY A 142 27.21 -10.39 8.82
CA GLY A 142 27.07 -10.03 7.41
C GLY A 142 25.86 -10.64 6.70
N ALA A 143 25.75 -10.35 5.40
CA ALA A 143 24.75 -10.94 4.52
C ALA A 143 25.40 -12.07 3.70
N ARG A 144 24.77 -13.25 3.67
CA ARG A 144 25.19 -14.39 2.86
C ARG A 144 24.19 -14.58 1.72
N VAL A 145 24.71 -14.64 0.51
CA VAL A 145 23.91 -15.01 -0.67
C VAL A 145 23.95 -16.53 -0.80
N GLU A 146 22.79 -17.17 -0.72
CA GLU A 146 22.64 -18.62 -0.90
C GLU A 146 21.84 -18.90 -2.16
N VAL A 147 22.30 -19.87 -2.96
CA VAL A 147 21.54 -20.42 -4.07
C VAL A 147 21.06 -21.80 -3.66
N ARG A 148 19.76 -21.98 -3.47
CA ARG A 148 19.17 -23.29 -3.16
C ARG A 148 18.59 -23.88 -4.41
N GLY A 149 19.04 -25.08 -4.76
CA GLY A 149 18.48 -25.91 -5.83
C GLY A 149 17.92 -27.21 -5.23
N THR A 150 16.73 -27.62 -5.67
CA THR A 150 16.21 -28.98 -5.42
C THR A 150 16.46 -29.78 -6.70
N PHE A 151 17.20 -30.88 -6.56
CA PHE A 151 17.51 -31.83 -7.63
C PHE A 151 16.54 -32.98 -7.61
#